data_96e680e04258e0a87a93f66584d8c188
#
_entry.id   96e680e04258e0a87a93f66584d8c188
#
_cell.length_a   1.000
_cell.length_b   1.000
_cell.length_c   1.000
_cell.angle_alpha   90.00
_cell.angle_beta   90.00
_cell.angle_gamma   90.00
#
_symmetry.space_group_name_H-M   'P 1'
#
loop_
_entity.id
_entity.type
_entity.pdbx_description
1 polymer ?
#
loop_
_entity_poly.entity_id
_entity_poly.type
_entity_poly.pdbx_seq_one_letter_code
_entity_poly.pdbx_strand_id
1 'polypeptide(L)'
;SIRKYQDRPVDRKLLYRIAECGINAPNAMNAQQWEIRIVDDAEWIDGMSRLQLESMPEEISSSMTSDPSFRNTFRNGQALFVVAVKPDGMTLIDAGLLGENIMLAAHSFGLGTCCLGSSARFLTSPAASEYLDSLQFSEGYEVQYIIACGYPDETPEAKPRNTEVIKFI
;
A
#
# COMPACT_ATOMS: atom_id res chain seq x y z
N SER A 1 5.28 10.60 0.38
CA SER A 1 5.11 9.39 1.21
C SER A 1 5.11 9.76 2.69
N ILE A 2 4.06 9.43 3.40
CA ILE A 2 3.93 9.56 4.85
C ILE A 2 4.32 8.24 5.51
N ARG A 3 5.14 8.29 6.55
CA ARG A 3 5.67 7.10 7.26
C ARG A 3 5.42 7.12 8.76
N LYS A 4 4.71 8.16 9.24
CA LYS A 4 4.21 8.25 10.61
C LYS A 4 2.74 8.63 10.56
N TYR A 5 1.93 7.90 11.28
CA TYR A 5 0.49 8.06 11.31
C TYR A 5 0.00 8.15 12.75
N GLN A 6 -1.05 8.93 12.95
CA GLN A 6 -1.77 9.01 14.20
C GLN A 6 -2.39 7.65 14.53
N ASP A 7 -2.52 7.35 15.82
CA ASP A 7 -3.26 6.17 16.27
C ASP A 7 -4.78 6.44 16.23
N ARG A 8 -5.29 6.50 15.01
CA ARG A 8 -6.68 6.86 14.74
C ARG A 8 -7.18 6.04 13.55
N PRO A 9 -8.21 5.22 13.72
CA PRO A 9 -8.78 4.44 12.62
C PRO A 9 -9.37 5.37 11.55
N VAL A 10 -9.29 4.92 10.30
CA VAL A 10 -9.90 5.61 9.16
C VAL A 10 -11.30 5.06 8.94
N ASP A 11 -12.28 5.92 8.72
CA ASP A 11 -13.65 5.51 8.44
C ASP A 11 -13.73 4.63 7.18
N ARG A 12 -14.41 3.50 7.25
CA ARG A 12 -14.54 2.54 6.14
C ARG A 12 -15.18 3.14 4.89
N LYS A 13 -16.15 4.06 5.06
CA LYS A 13 -16.77 4.74 3.92
C LYS A 13 -15.77 5.63 3.20
N LEU A 14 -14.87 6.26 3.96
CA LEU A 14 -13.82 7.09 3.39
C LEU A 14 -12.79 6.22 2.64
N LEU A 15 -12.36 5.11 3.21
CA LEU A 15 -11.47 4.15 2.54
C LEU A 15 -12.09 3.63 1.24
N TYR A 16 -13.37 3.29 1.27
CA TYR A 16 -14.10 2.84 0.08
C TYR A 16 -14.14 3.92 -1.01
N ARG A 17 -14.46 5.18 -0.64
CA ARG A 17 -14.46 6.29 -1.59
C ARG A 17 -13.09 6.55 -2.22
N ILE A 18 -12.02 6.36 -1.46
CA ILE A 18 -10.65 6.46 -1.97
C ILE A 18 -10.39 5.37 -3.01
N ALA A 19 -10.80 4.13 -2.73
CA ALA A 19 -10.70 3.03 -3.70
C ALA A 19 -11.54 3.29 -4.95
N GLU A 20 -12.76 3.84 -4.81
CA GLU A 20 -13.59 4.27 -5.96
C GLU A 20 -12.88 5.31 -6.83
N CYS A 21 -12.18 6.28 -6.23
CA CYS A 21 -11.34 7.20 -7.00
C CYS A 21 -10.22 6.46 -7.74
N GLY A 22 -9.63 5.45 -7.10
CA GLY A 22 -8.61 4.59 -7.70
C GLY A 22 -9.08 3.95 -8.99
N ILE A 23 -10.21 3.25 -8.96
CA ILE A 23 -10.74 2.51 -10.13
C ILE A 23 -11.23 3.39 -11.28
N ASN A 24 -11.29 4.72 -11.09
CA ASN A 24 -11.50 5.68 -12.17
C ASN A 24 -10.23 5.97 -12.98
N ALA A 25 -9.11 5.33 -12.68
CA ALA A 25 -7.89 5.46 -13.48
C ALA A 25 -8.11 4.98 -14.92
N PRO A 26 -7.52 5.65 -15.91
CA PRO A 26 -7.52 5.13 -17.27
C PRO A 26 -6.79 3.78 -17.31
N ASN A 27 -7.29 2.87 -18.14
CA ASN A 27 -6.69 1.56 -18.31
C ASN A 27 -6.88 1.05 -19.74
N ALA A 28 -6.01 0.16 -20.16
CA ALA A 28 -6.00 -0.35 -21.52
C ALA A 28 -7.36 -1.00 -21.88
N MET A 29 -7.98 -0.51 -22.93
CA MET A 29 -9.27 -1.00 -23.47
C MET A 29 -10.42 -1.06 -22.45
N ASN A 30 -10.32 -0.32 -21.34
CA ASN A 30 -11.23 -0.41 -20.21
C ASN A 30 -11.37 -1.85 -19.65
N ALA A 31 -10.27 -2.59 -19.68
CA ALA A 31 -10.27 -4.00 -19.28
C ALA A 31 -10.42 -4.19 -17.78
N GLN A 32 -10.05 -3.19 -16.96
CA GLN A 32 -10.22 -3.16 -15.50
C GLN A 32 -9.68 -4.43 -14.82
N GLN A 33 -8.53 -4.91 -15.27
CA GLN A 33 -7.92 -6.15 -14.78
C GLN A 33 -7.14 -5.92 -13.47
N TRP A 34 -7.81 -5.33 -12.50
CA TRP A 34 -7.30 -5.08 -11.15
C TRP A 34 -8.31 -5.48 -10.09
N GLU A 35 -7.78 -5.81 -8.93
CA GLU A 35 -8.57 -6.00 -7.71
C GLU A 35 -7.91 -5.25 -6.56
N ILE A 36 -8.75 -4.69 -5.68
CA ILE A 36 -8.30 -3.99 -4.48
C ILE A 36 -8.88 -4.71 -3.27
N ARG A 37 -8.04 -4.98 -2.27
CA ARG A 37 -8.52 -5.36 -0.93
C ARG A 37 -8.15 -4.25 0.04
N ILE A 38 -9.13 -3.77 0.76
CA ILE A 38 -8.95 -2.80 1.84
C ILE A 38 -8.85 -3.59 3.13
N VAL A 39 -7.72 -3.51 3.79
CA VAL A 39 -7.49 -4.17 5.09
C VAL A 39 -7.45 -3.08 6.15
N ASP A 40 -8.43 -3.08 7.04
CA ASP A 40 -8.53 -2.20 8.22
C ASP A 40 -8.68 -3.03 9.51
N ASP A 41 -8.43 -4.32 9.41
CA ASP A 41 -8.41 -5.25 10.53
C ASP A 41 -7.04 -5.18 11.23
N ALA A 42 -7.04 -4.69 12.46
CA ALA A 42 -5.81 -4.53 13.25
C ALA A 42 -5.15 -5.89 13.55
N GLU A 43 -5.92 -6.94 13.80
CA GLU A 43 -5.38 -8.28 14.08
C GLU A 43 -4.65 -8.83 12.84
N TRP A 44 -5.22 -8.65 11.66
CA TRP A 44 -4.58 -9.03 10.40
C TRP A 44 -3.29 -8.24 10.17
N ILE A 45 -3.33 -6.91 10.35
CA ILE A 45 -2.17 -6.03 10.14
C ILE A 45 -1.04 -6.38 11.12
N ASP A 46 -1.35 -6.56 12.39
CA ASP A 46 -0.37 -6.87 13.43
C ASP A 46 0.22 -8.29 13.27
N GLY A 47 -0.62 -9.26 12.92
CA GLY A 47 -0.20 -10.63 12.68
C GLY A 47 0.75 -10.74 11.48
N MET A 48 0.38 -10.11 10.35
CA MET A 48 1.23 -10.07 9.14
C MET A 48 2.53 -9.30 9.41
N SER A 49 2.48 -8.21 10.18
CA SER A 49 3.66 -7.44 10.58
C SER A 49 4.62 -8.28 11.44
N ARG A 50 4.10 -9.05 12.40
CA ARG A 50 4.89 -9.93 13.25
C ARG A 50 5.59 -11.01 12.41
N LEU A 51 4.85 -11.66 11.53
CA LEU A 51 5.39 -12.67 10.63
C LEU A 51 6.50 -12.10 9.73
N GLN A 52 6.32 -10.88 9.24
CA GLN A 52 7.33 -10.19 8.44
C GLN A 52 8.59 -9.89 9.26
N LEU A 53 8.46 -9.42 10.50
CA LEU A 53 9.59 -9.17 11.40
C LEU A 53 10.38 -10.44 11.70
N GLU A 54 9.70 -11.56 11.96
CA GLU A 54 10.33 -12.86 12.23
C GLU A 54 11.14 -13.37 11.01
N SER A 55 10.76 -12.93 9.80
CA SER A 55 11.45 -13.30 8.56
C SER A 55 12.65 -12.40 8.22
N MET A 56 12.83 -11.31 8.96
CA MET A 56 13.93 -10.36 8.74
C MET A 56 15.18 -10.78 9.50
N PRO A 57 16.37 -10.39 9.01
CA PRO A 57 17.58 -10.46 9.82
C PRO A 57 17.38 -9.73 11.17
N GLU A 58 17.89 -10.33 12.24
CA GLU A 58 17.72 -9.82 13.62
C GLU A 58 18.16 -8.36 13.78
N GLU A 59 19.24 -7.96 13.12
CA GLU A 59 19.73 -6.58 13.13
C GLU A 59 18.68 -5.58 12.60
N ILE A 60 17.93 -5.97 11.54
CA ILE A 60 16.91 -5.11 10.93
C ILE A 60 15.67 -5.08 11.81
N SER A 61 15.17 -6.22 12.24
CA SER A 61 13.97 -6.30 13.08
C SER A 61 14.17 -5.61 14.41
N SER A 62 15.33 -5.81 15.07
CA SER A 62 15.70 -5.13 16.31
C SER A 62 15.82 -3.62 16.14
N SER A 63 16.42 -3.16 15.04
CA SER A 63 16.50 -1.72 14.72
C SER A 63 15.11 -1.08 14.56
N MET A 64 14.17 -1.78 13.91
CA MET A 64 12.81 -1.29 13.73
C MET A 64 12.03 -1.26 15.05
N THR A 65 12.11 -2.33 15.84
CA THR A 65 11.36 -2.48 17.09
C THR A 65 11.95 -1.68 18.24
N SER A 66 13.21 -1.20 18.15
CA SER A 66 13.81 -0.29 19.13
C SER A 66 13.22 1.13 19.07
N ASP A 67 12.54 1.51 17.99
CA ASP A 67 11.80 2.77 17.93
C ASP A 67 10.51 2.63 18.78
N PRO A 68 10.36 3.39 19.87
CA PRO A 68 9.17 3.30 20.74
C PRO A 68 7.86 3.68 20.02
N SER A 69 7.94 4.33 18.86
CA SER A 69 6.78 4.63 18.03
C SER A 69 6.41 3.49 17.06
N PHE A 70 7.22 2.44 16.98
CA PHE A 70 6.96 1.32 16.09
C PHE A 70 5.73 0.53 16.53
N ARG A 71 4.81 0.29 15.58
CA ARG A 71 3.61 -0.54 15.78
C ARG A 71 3.54 -1.69 14.76
N ASN A 72 3.81 -1.41 13.50
CA ASN A 72 3.78 -2.42 12.45
C ASN A 72 4.73 -2.10 11.28
N THR A 73 5.06 -3.11 10.49
CA THR A 73 5.97 -3.02 9.33
C THR A 73 5.39 -2.22 8.16
N PHE A 74 4.11 -1.89 8.20
CA PHE A 74 3.42 -1.06 7.22
C PHE A 74 3.52 0.44 7.54
N ARG A 75 4.65 0.86 8.14
CA ARG A 75 4.91 2.24 8.56
C ARG A 75 3.89 2.78 9.56
N ASN A 76 3.34 1.90 10.38
CA ASN A 76 2.27 2.20 11.34
C ASN A 76 0.93 2.63 10.67
N GLY A 77 0.73 2.28 9.41
CA GLY A 77 -0.53 2.55 8.70
C GLY A 77 -1.71 1.90 9.41
N GLN A 78 -2.83 2.60 9.44
CA GLN A 78 -4.07 2.15 10.09
C GLN A 78 -4.98 1.36 9.13
N ALA A 79 -4.73 1.49 7.84
CA ALA A 79 -5.40 0.74 6.79
C ALA A 79 -4.43 0.49 5.63
N LEU A 80 -4.69 -0.55 4.86
CA LEU A 80 -3.90 -0.93 3.70
C LEU A 80 -4.82 -1.09 2.48
N PHE A 81 -4.37 -0.58 1.33
CA PHE A 81 -4.92 -0.96 0.03
C PHE A 81 -3.95 -1.96 -0.60
N VAL A 82 -4.35 -3.21 -0.71
CA VAL A 82 -3.59 -4.26 -1.38
C VAL A 82 -4.09 -4.36 -2.81
N VAL A 83 -3.22 -4.06 -3.76
CA VAL A 83 -3.57 -4.01 -5.19
C VAL A 83 -2.98 -5.22 -5.90
N ALA A 84 -3.85 -5.99 -6.55
CA ALA A 84 -3.49 -7.10 -7.41
C ALA A 84 -3.99 -6.86 -8.83
N VAL A 85 -3.27 -7.37 -9.81
CA VAL A 85 -3.65 -7.32 -11.22
C VAL A 85 -3.50 -8.68 -11.87
N LYS A 86 -4.23 -8.91 -12.95
CA LYS A 86 -3.96 -10.03 -13.84
C LYS A 86 -2.75 -9.66 -14.70
N PRO A 87 -1.59 -10.33 -14.54
CA PRO A 87 -0.35 -9.88 -15.17
C PRO A 87 -0.40 -10.06 -16.69
N ASP A 88 -0.48 -8.95 -17.38
CA ASP A 88 -0.21 -8.84 -18.80
C ASP A 88 0.61 -7.55 -19.07
N GLY A 89 1.05 -7.34 -20.31
CA GLY A 89 1.98 -6.27 -20.61
C GLY A 89 1.50 -4.86 -20.31
N MET A 90 0.20 -4.62 -20.20
CA MET A 90 -0.40 -3.29 -19.96
C MET A 90 -0.86 -3.09 -18.51
N THR A 91 -1.21 -4.15 -17.81
CA THR A 91 -1.81 -4.06 -16.47
C THR A 91 -0.87 -3.49 -15.41
N LEU A 92 0.46 -3.58 -15.59
CA LEU A 92 1.42 -2.94 -14.69
C LEU A 92 1.38 -1.42 -14.78
N ILE A 93 1.17 -0.88 -16.00
CA ILE A 93 0.98 0.56 -16.20
C ILE A 93 -0.35 0.98 -15.58
N ASP A 94 -1.41 0.24 -15.87
CA ASP A 94 -2.76 0.49 -15.34
C ASP A 94 -2.76 0.46 -13.79
N ALA A 95 -2.04 -0.49 -13.18
CA ALA A 95 -1.86 -0.57 -11.73
C ALA A 95 -1.17 0.67 -11.17
N GLY A 96 -0.15 1.19 -11.85
CA GLY A 96 0.52 2.43 -11.44
C GLY A 96 -0.42 3.63 -11.45
N LEU A 97 -1.24 3.77 -12.50
CA LEU A 97 -2.24 4.84 -12.63
C LEU A 97 -3.32 4.73 -11.53
N LEU A 98 -3.81 3.52 -11.26
CA LEU A 98 -4.75 3.24 -10.18
C LEU A 98 -4.17 3.63 -8.81
N GLY A 99 -2.95 3.23 -8.54
CA GLY A 99 -2.29 3.52 -7.26
C GLY A 99 -2.07 5.02 -7.04
N GLU A 100 -1.68 5.77 -8.07
CA GLU A 100 -1.54 7.22 -7.97
C GLU A 100 -2.90 7.89 -7.70
N ASN A 101 -3.98 7.46 -8.35
CA ASN A 101 -5.32 7.96 -8.06
C ASN A 101 -5.73 7.70 -6.60
N ILE A 102 -5.44 6.51 -6.04
CA ILE A 102 -5.67 6.20 -4.63
C ILE A 102 -4.91 7.19 -3.73
N MET A 103 -3.62 7.41 -4.01
CA MET A 103 -2.76 8.26 -3.19
C MET A 103 -3.17 9.74 -3.26
N LEU A 104 -3.55 10.24 -4.44
CA LEU A 104 -4.05 11.61 -4.62
C LEU A 104 -5.41 11.80 -3.94
N ALA A 105 -6.32 10.85 -4.08
CA ALA A 105 -7.62 10.88 -3.41
C ALA A 105 -7.45 10.87 -1.88
N ALA A 106 -6.62 9.98 -1.34
CA ALA A 106 -6.32 9.96 0.09
C ALA A 106 -5.79 11.32 0.58
N HIS A 107 -4.84 11.91 -0.15
CA HIS A 107 -4.32 13.23 0.17
C HIS A 107 -5.41 14.31 0.15
N SER A 108 -6.30 14.31 -0.82
CA SER A 108 -7.41 15.29 -0.92
C SER A 108 -8.38 15.20 0.26
N PHE A 109 -8.48 14.04 0.89
CA PHE A 109 -9.27 13.82 2.11
C PHE A 109 -8.49 14.01 3.41
N GLY A 110 -7.26 14.55 3.34
CA GLY A 110 -6.42 14.81 4.51
C GLY A 110 -5.72 13.57 5.08
N LEU A 111 -5.66 12.47 4.32
CA LEU A 111 -4.93 11.27 4.68
C LEU A 111 -3.53 11.25 4.06
N GLY A 112 -2.63 10.55 4.72
CA GLY A 112 -1.30 10.24 4.21
C GLY A 112 -1.22 8.82 3.67
N THR A 113 -0.32 8.60 2.70
CA THR A 113 -0.08 7.27 2.12
C THR A 113 1.40 6.98 1.95
N CYS A 114 1.73 5.69 1.93
CA CYS A 114 3.04 5.19 1.57
C CYS A 114 2.92 3.90 0.76
N CYS A 115 3.46 3.89 -0.47
CA CYS A 115 3.52 2.68 -1.27
C CYS A 115 4.65 1.77 -0.80
N LEU A 116 4.35 0.49 -0.52
CA LEU A 116 5.20 -0.49 0.14
C LEU A 116 5.44 -1.71 -0.76
N GLY A 117 6.51 -1.68 -1.55
CA GLY A 117 6.88 -2.81 -2.39
C GLY A 117 7.49 -3.99 -1.62
N SER A 118 8.25 -3.73 -0.54
CA SER A 118 8.86 -4.79 0.27
C SER A 118 7.82 -5.64 1.00
N SER A 119 6.80 -5.00 1.58
CA SER A 119 5.72 -5.73 2.26
C SER A 119 4.84 -6.50 1.27
N ALA A 120 4.63 -5.97 0.06
CA ALA A 120 3.94 -6.71 -0.99
C ALA A 120 4.72 -7.96 -1.41
N ARG A 121 6.04 -7.83 -1.60
CA ARG A 121 6.91 -8.98 -1.92
C ARG A 121 6.90 -10.04 -0.81
N PHE A 122 6.87 -9.60 0.45
CA PHE A 122 6.78 -10.55 1.56
C PHE A 122 5.40 -11.24 1.59
N LEU A 123 4.31 -10.50 1.39
CA LEU A 123 2.95 -11.06 1.32
C LEU A 123 2.82 -12.15 0.25
N THR A 124 3.54 -12.04 -0.87
CA THR A 124 3.54 -13.05 -1.94
C THR A 124 4.55 -14.19 -1.73
N SER A 125 5.27 -14.18 -0.60
CA SER A 125 6.18 -15.26 -0.26
C SER A 125 5.45 -16.49 0.32
N PRO A 126 6.02 -17.70 0.23
CA PRO A 126 5.42 -18.89 0.83
C PRO A 126 5.16 -18.75 2.33
N ALA A 127 5.97 -17.96 3.04
CA ALA A 127 5.82 -17.73 4.48
C ALA A 127 4.53 -17.00 4.85
N ALA A 128 3.97 -16.20 3.95
CA ALA A 128 2.77 -15.40 4.18
C ALA A 128 1.53 -15.92 3.42
N SER A 129 1.56 -17.18 2.93
CA SER A 129 0.49 -17.73 2.09
C SER A 129 -0.90 -17.65 2.74
N GLU A 130 -1.02 -17.92 4.05
CA GLU A 130 -2.30 -17.84 4.76
C GLU A 130 -2.88 -16.41 4.75
N TYR A 131 -2.01 -15.40 4.87
CA TYR A 131 -2.42 -14.00 4.77
C TYR A 131 -2.83 -13.63 3.35
N LEU A 132 -2.09 -14.09 2.35
CA LEU A 132 -2.45 -13.87 0.95
C LEU A 132 -3.79 -14.53 0.61
N ASP A 133 -3.99 -15.78 1.01
CA ASP A 133 -5.22 -16.54 0.76
C ASP A 133 -6.44 -15.88 1.43
N SER A 134 -6.24 -15.30 2.64
CA SER A 134 -7.30 -14.59 3.36
C SER A 134 -7.83 -13.37 2.59
N LEU A 135 -7.06 -12.80 1.66
CA LEU A 135 -7.47 -11.67 0.83
C LEU A 135 -8.39 -12.09 -0.33
N GLN A 136 -8.50 -13.38 -0.63
CA GLN A 136 -9.43 -13.93 -1.62
C GLN A 136 -9.38 -13.22 -2.99
N PHE A 137 -8.19 -12.98 -3.51
CA PHE A 137 -8.02 -12.51 -4.88
C PHE A 137 -8.47 -13.59 -5.88
N SER A 138 -9.00 -13.17 -7.01
CA SER A 138 -9.38 -14.09 -8.09
C SER A 138 -8.16 -14.82 -8.65
N GLU A 139 -8.38 -16.03 -9.17
CA GLU A 139 -7.33 -16.84 -9.78
C GLU A 139 -6.62 -16.07 -10.91
N GLY A 140 -5.29 -16.13 -10.92
CA GLY A 140 -4.45 -15.46 -11.89
C GLY A 140 -4.18 -13.97 -11.58
N TYR A 141 -4.67 -13.44 -10.45
CA TYR A 141 -4.30 -12.11 -9.99
C TYR A 141 -3.07 -12.16 -9.09
N GLU A 142 -2.15 -11.23 -9.28
CA GLU A 142 -0.90 -11.13 -8.54
C GLU A 142 -0.79 -9.77 -7.85
N VAL A 143 -0.44 -9.80 -6.55
CA VAL A 143 -0.24 -8.56 -5.77
C VAL A 143 0.97 -7.79 -6.30
N GLN A 144 0.77 -6.53 -6.62
CA GLN A 144 1.81 -5.64 -7.13
C GLN A 144 2.42 -4.76 -6.04
N TYR A 145 1.58 -4.16 -5.23
CA TYR A 145 2.01 -3.30 -4.12
C TYR A 145 0.93 -3.20 -3.05
N ILE A 146 1.37 -2.69 -1.89
CA ILE A 146 0.49 -2.31 -0.78
C ILE A 146 0.63 -0.81 -0.56
N ILE A 147 -0.47 -0.09 -0.37
CA ILE A 147 -0.46 1.31 0.02
C ILE A 147 -0.93 1.39 1.47
N ALA A 148 -0.02 1.74 2.38
CA ALA A 148 -0.38 2.09 3.75
C ALA A 148 -1.08 3.45 3.77
N CYS A 149 -2.12 3.58 4.59
CA CYS A 149 -2.96 4.76 4.68
C CYS A 149 -3.33 5.06 6.14
N GLY A 150 -3.47 6.35 6.46
CA GLY A 150 -3.87 6.82 7.79
C GLY A 150 -3.81 8.33 7.90
N TYR A 151 -4.22 8.87 9.04
CA TYR A 151 -4.04 10.30 9.32
C TYR A 151 -2.56 10.59 9.56
N PRO A 152 -1.95 11.54 8.82
CA PRO A 152 -0.51 11.82 8.94
C PRO A 152 -0.17 12.38 10.32
N ASP A 153 0.98 11.94 10.86
CA ASP A 153 1.60 12.47 12.08
C ASP A 153 3.01 13.02 11.79
N GLU A 154 3.23 13.41 10.55
CA GLU A 154 4.46 14.07 10.10
C GLU A 154 4.15 14.95 8.89
N THR A 155 5.02 15.94 8.69
CA THR A 155 5.01 16.80 7.49
C THR A 155 6.43 16.82 6.90
N PRO A 156 6.83 15.76 6.18
CA PRO A 156 8.18 15.67 5.63
C PRO A 156 8.39 16.69 4.50
N GLU A 157 9.59 17.27 4.45
CA GLU A 157 9.98 18.11 3.32
C GLU A 157 10.02 17.30 2.02
N ALA A 158 9.55 17.92 0.94
CA ALA A 158 9.64 17.35 -0.39
C ALA A 158 11.11 17.30 -0.85
N LYS A 159 11.59 16.10 -1.21
CA LYS A 159 12.92 15.97 -1.78
C LYS A 159 12.98 16.63 -3.16
N PRO A 160 14.12 17.22 -3.57
CA PRO A 160 14.30 17.78 -4.90
C PRO A 160 13.95 16.76 -5.99
N ARG A 161 13.42 17.26 -7.09
CA ARG A 161 13.14 16.46 -8.29
C ARG A 161 14.06 16.90 -9.42
N ASN A 162 14.52 15.96 -10.23
CA ASN A 162 15.27 16.26 -11.44
C ASN A 162 14.31 16.78 -12.52
N THR A 163 14.32 18.07 -12.77
CA THR A 163 13.50 18.71 -13.81
C THR A 163 14.13 18.64 -15.20
N GLU A 164 15.42 18.28 -15.32
CA GLU A 164 16.15 18.18 -16.60
C GLU A 164 15.60 17.05 -17.49
N VAL A 165 14.81 16.14 -16.91
CA VAL A 165 14.14 15.07 -17.66
C VAL A 165 12.97 15.58 -18.52
N ILE A 166 12.53 16.82 -18.32
CA ILE A 166 11.43 17.45 -19.06
C ILE A 166 12.02 18.26 -20.19
N LYS A 167 11.66 17.92 -21.42
CA LYS A 167 12.14 18.62 -22.62
C LYS A 167 11.00 18.87 -23.58
N PHE A 168 11.01 20.05 -24.21
CA PHE A 168 10.21 20.33 -25.39
C PHE A 168 10.97 19.85 -26.65
N ILE A 169 10.27 19.29 -27.61
CA ILE A 169 10.82 18.83 -28.89
C ILE A 169 10.18 19.63 -30.02
#